data_d0476baa508f604680fe88bb1d355c8c
#
_entry.id   d0476baa508f604680fe88bb1d355c8c
#
_cell.length_a   1.000
_cell.length_b   1.000
_cell.length_c   1.000
_cell.angle_alpha   90.00
_cell.angle_beta   90.00
_cell.angle_gamma   90.00
#
_symmetry.space_group_name_H-M   'P 1'
#
loop_
_entity.id
_entity.type
_entity.pdbx_description
1 polymer ?
#
loop_
_entity_poly.entity_id
_entity_poly.type
_entity_poly.pdbx_seq_one_letter_code
_entity_poly.pdbx_strand_id
1 'polypeptide(L)'
;MRNLIFFSFFSIVFSLYPEEYRIPAESGKIEKEKLARFFEEISSGQIFDDKKTEQALKRSNVLSFRSAGTEKALRTILSGKNLNPVLGKASMDYIYSRYTDSFQEEVKRLLSEEKDIRLKLIYSLYLEKGNPEYEILTRKLLEEEFAENHPYRQGYFLWKNHSVQDAYPDPENLLSSPFIPGNWILFSLQRKDSLYPGILIIRKPDGKFLKEENGAYFHISHLASSASGLPFFITNGNTPKGIYFFQDTAVSENPDIGPVPALRLYMPGEISPADFFGNRRMKKKWNYRMIKNILPPSLQNTGDFRENYIAGAAGRSGIWSHGTAVDSEFFRDLGSYPLIPALGCFTSAERWSEKTGKLLYSSHLTLLKTMKKHKINKGYLIAA
;
A
#
# COMPACT_ATOMS: atom_id res chain seq x y z
N MET A 1 -15.84 -41.42 -15.58
CA MET A 1 -16.18 -40.30 -16.46
C MET A 1 -17.05 -39.34 -15.65
N ARG A 2 -16.48 -38.27 -15.12
CA ARG A 2 -17.20 -37.15 -14.48
C ARG A 2 -16.66 -35.88 -15.13
N ASN A 3 -17.48 -35.34 -16.04
CA ASN A 3 -17.25 -34.07 -16.69
C ASN A 3 -17.35 -32.95 -15.64
N LEU A 4 -16.23 -32.35 -15.26
CA LEU A 4 -16.24 -31.06 -14.59
C LEU A 4 -16.38 -29.99 -15.68
N ILE A 5 -17.56 -29.42 -15.74
CA ILE A 5 -17.85 -28.22 -16.52
C ILE A 5 -17.25 -27.04 -15.76
N PHE A 6 -16.11 -26.53 -16.24
CA PHE A 6 -15.56 -25.24 -15.81
C PHE A 6 -16.47 -24.15 -16.39
N PHE A 7 -17.37 -23.63 -15.58
CA PHE A 7 -18.04 -22.36 -15.86
C PHE A 7 -17.03 -21.23 -15.76
N SER A 8 -16.56 -20.80 -16.91
CA SER A 8 -15.86 -19.53 -17.08
C SER A 8 -16.83 -18.39 -16.80
N PHE A 9 -16.86 -17.90 -15.56
CA PHE A 9 -17.49 -16.63 -15.24
C PHE A 9 -16.66 -15.48 -15.80
N PHE A 10 -16.73 -15.25 -17.09
CA PHE A 10 -16.45 -13.95 -17.68
C PHE A 10 -17.64 -13.03 -17.35
N SER A 11 -17.71 -12.57 -16.13
CA SER A 11 -18.61 -11.49 -15.79
C SER A 11 -18.03 -10.20 -16.36
N ILE A 12 -18.51 -9.85 -17.55
CA ILE A 12 -18.37 -8.51 -18.11
C ILE A 12 -19.18 -7.57 -17.23
N VAL A 13 -18.57 -7.10 -16.13
CA VAL A 13 -19.08 -5.95 -15.37
C VAL A 13 -18.58 -4.68 -16.03
N PHE A 14 -18.92 -4.50 -17.31
CA PHE A 14 -18.77 -3.23 -18.01
C PHE A 14 -20.14 -2.64 -18.38
N SER A 15 -21.10 -2.71 -17.48
CA SER A 15 -22.34 -1.95 -17.68
C SER A 15 -22.75 -1.29 -16.39
N LEU A 16 -22.95 0.00 -16.52
CA LEU A 16 -23.55 0.87 -15.51
C LEU A 16 -22.59 1.27 -14.37
N TYR A 17 -21.66 2.20 -14.67
CA TYR A 17 -21.28 3.14 -13.63
C TYR A 17 -22.57 3.88 -13.25
N PRO A 18 -23.03 3.82 -11.98
CA PRO A 18 -24.11 4.67 -11.58
C PRO A 18 -23.71 6.12 -11.88
N GLU A 19 -24.61 6.91 -12.41
CA GLU A 19 -24.35 8.33 -12.74
C GLU A 19 -23.90 9.14 -11.54
N GLU A 20 -24.02 8.58 -10.31
CA GLU A 20 -23.65 9.21 -9.05
C GLU A 20 -23.02 8.23 -8.07
N TYR A 21 -21.71 8.34 -7.87
CA TYR A 21 -21.05 7.74 -6.70
C TYR A 21 -21.35 8.55 -5.46
N ARG A 22 -21.62 7.86 -4.33
CA ARG A 22 -21.93 8.49 -3.03
C ARG A 22 -21.26 7.77 -1.88
N ILE A 23 -20.87 8.56 -0.88
CA ILE A 23 -20.51 8.12 0.47
C ILE A 23 -21.49 8.73 1.47
N PRO A 24 -21.56 8.25 2.72
CA PRO A 24 -22.36 8.90 3.75
C PRO A 24 -21.97 10.38 3.91
N ALA A 25 -22.96 11.25 4.02
CA ALA A 25 -22.73 12.67 4.29
C ALA A 25 -22.06 12.86 5.66
N GLU A 26 -21.23 13.91 5.82
CA GLU A 26 -20.51 14.28 7.05
C GLU A 26 -19.64 13.14 7.66
N SER A 27 -19.31 12.13 6.86
CA SER A 27 -18.66 10.91 7.36
C SER A 27 -17.37 11.19 8.14
N GLY A 28 -16.53 12.10 7.67
CA GLY A 28 -15.23 12.36 8.29
C GLY A 28 -15.31 12.99 9.69
N LYS A 29 -16.19 13.97 9.91
CA LYS A 29 -16.37 14.63 11.21
C LYS A 29 -16.98 13.67 12.23
N ILE A 30 -18.07 12.99 11.85
CA ILE A 30 -18.75 12.01 12.69
C ILE A 30 -17.81 10.88 13.09
N GLU A 31 -16.97 10.42 12.18
CA GLU A 31 -15.98 9.37 12.46
C GLU A 31 -14.93 9.81 13.49
N LYS A 32 -14.39 11.02 13.39
CA LYS A 32 -13.41 11.52 14.38
C LYS A 32 -14.01 11.61 15.77
N GLU A 33 -15.25 12.09 15.88
CA GLU A 33 -15.97 12.16 17.16
C GLU A 33 -16.26 10.77 17.76
N LYS A 34 -16.63 9.79 16.92
CA LYS A 34 -16.81 8.40 17.34
C LYS A 34 -15.51 7.77 17.82
N LEU A 35 -14.40 7.99 17.09
CA LEU A 35 -13.09 7.48 17.48
C LEU A 35 -12.62 8.10 18.80
N ALA A 36 -12.81 9.41 18.99
CA ALA A 36 -12.46 10.07 20.25
C ALA A 36 -13.18 9.43 21.43
N ARG A 37 -14.52 9.28 21.35
CA ARG A 37 -15.33 8.62 22.40
C ARG A 37 -14.89 7.19 22.65
N PHE A 38 -14.68 6.42 21.58
CA PHE A 38 -14.26 5.02 21.68
C PHE A 38 -12.94 4.87 22.47
N PHE A 39 -11.93 5.70 22.18
CA PHE A 39 -10.67 5.65 22.89
C PHE A 39 -10.77 6.21 24.33
N GLU A 40 -11.66 7.14 24.60
CA GLU A 40 -11.95 7.60 25.98
C GLU A 40 -12.57 6.48 26.81
N GLU A 41 -13.50 5.71 26.27
CA GLU A 41 -14.10 4.54 26.91
C GLU A 41 -13.05 3.49 27.29
N ILE A 42 -12.13 3.14 26.36
CA ILE A 42 -11.02 2.23 26.66
C ILE A 42 -10.11 2.82 27.74
N SER A 43 -9.78 4.10 27.64
CA SER A 43 -8.89 4.77 28.59
C SER A 43 -9.47 4.87 30.01
N SER A 44 -10.78 4.83 30.14
CA SER A 44 -11.49 4.79 31.43
C SER A 44 -11.63 3.39 32.04
N GLY A 45 -11.06 2.37 31.40
CA GLY A 45 -11.04 0.99 31.88
C GLY A 45 -12.26 0.14 31.51
N GLN A 46 -13.05 0.59 30.53
CA GLN A 46 -14.12 -0.26 30.02
C GLN A 46 -13.52 -1.44 29.22
N ILE A 47 -14.20 -2.59 29.30
CA ILE A 47 -13.85 -3.78 28.49
C ILE A 47 -14.08 -3.44 27.03
N PHE A 48 -13.09 -3.70 26.19
CA PHE A 48 -13.16 -3.45 24.75
C PHE A 48 -13.14 -4.76 23.95
N ASP A 49 -13.79 -4.71 22.79
CA ASP A 49 -13.79 -5.78 21.80
C ASP A 49 -12.57 -5.65 20.89
N ASP A 50 -11.75 -6.69 20.77
CA ASP A 50 -10.51 -6.69 20.00
C ASP A 50 -10.73 -6.31 18.54
N LYS A 51 -11.79 -6.82 17.90
CA LYS A 51 -12.08 -6.56 16.49
C LYS A 51 -12.48 -5.10 16.25
N LYS A 52 -13.33 -4.55 17.13
CA LYS A 52 -13.71 -3.13 17.06
C LYS A 52 -12.50 -2.24 17.31
N THR A 53 -11.65 -2.62 18.25
CA THR A 53 -10.43 -1.86 18.57
C THR A 53 -9.42 -1.89 17.42
N GLU A 54 -9.22 -3.05 16.79
CA GLU A 54 -8.43 -3.19 15.58
C GLU A 54 -8.93 -2.27 14.47
N GLN A 55 -10.25 -2.29 14.21
CA GLN A 55 -10.86 -1.44 13.18
C GLN A 55 -10.71 0.05 13.53
N ALA A 56 -10.90 0.44 14.79
CA ALA A 56 -10.72 1.83 15.23
C ALA A 56 -9.28 2.31 15.07
N LEU A 57 -8.29 1.47 15.38
CA LEU A 57 -6.86 1.79 15.20
C LEU A 57 -6.51 1.94 13.71
N LYS A 58 -6.95 1.02 12.86
CA LYS A 58 -6.76 1.10 11.40
C LYS A 58 -7.38 2.37 10.84
N ARG A 59 -8.62 2.65 11.23
CA ARG A 59 -9.35 3.86 10.82
C ARG A 59 -8.66 5.13 11.28
N SER A 60 -8.20 5.17 12.54
CA SER A 60 -7.43 6.29 13.08
C SER A 60 -6.13 6.53 12.33
N ASN A 61 -5.49 5.46 11.87
CA ASN A 61 -4.27 5.55 11.06
C ASN A 61 -4.57 6.23 9.71
N VAL A 62 -5.59 5.76 9.00
CA VAL A 62 -6.02 6.33 7.71
C VAL A 62 -6.48 7.79 7.88
N LEU A 63 -7.23 8.13 8.94
CA LEU A 63 -7.72 9.49 9.21
C LEU A 63 -6.65 10.43 9.80
N SER A 64 -5.42 9.98 10.00
CA SER A 64 -4.41 10.74 10.72
C SER A 64 -4.90 11.26 12.10
N PHE A 65 -5.82 10.50 12.73
CA PHE A 65 -6.45 10.88 13.99
C PHE A 65 -5.52 10.61 15.17
N ARG A 66 -5.43 11.56 16.09
CA ARG A 66 -4.73 11.46 17.37
C ARG A 66 -5.46 12.24 18.45
N SER A 67 -5.56 11.69 19.66
CA SER A 67 -6.10 12.37 20.84
C SER A 67 -5.36 11.90 22.09
N ALA A 68 -5.49 12.63 23.20
CA ALA A 68 -4.94 12.21 24.49
C ALA A 68 -5.58 10.89 24.97
N GLY A 69 -6.86 10.67 24.68
CA GLY A 69 -7.56 9.42 24.95
C GLY A 69 -6.97 8.23 24.19
N THR A 70 -6.54 8.45 22.95
CA THR A 70 -5.90 7.41 22.12
C THR A 70 -4.60 6.90 22.74
N GLU A 71 -3.74 7.78 23.25
CA GLU A 71 -2.49 7.38 23.88
C GLU A 71 -2.73 6.55 25.15
N LYS A 72 -3.63 7.01 26.04
CA LYS A 72 -4.02 6.26 27.24
C LYS A 72 -4.62 4.90 26.89
N ALA A 73 -5.52 4.85 25.90
CA ALA A 73 -6.12 3.60 25.45
C ALA A 73 -5.06 2.61 24.91
N LEU A 74 -4.07 3.10 24.14
CA LEU A 74 -2.96 2.27 23.68
C LEU A 74 -2.15 1.69 24.85
N ARG A 75 -1.82 2.48 25.87
CA ARG A 75 -1.13 1.97 27.08
C ARG A 75 -1.96 0.89 27.77
N THR A 76 -3.29 1.08 27.88
CA THR A 76 -4.20 0.07 28.43
C THR A 76 -4.18 -1.21 27.58
N ILE A 77 -4.28 -1.11 26.26
CA ILE A 77 -4.24 -2.25 25.35
C ILE A 77 -2.91 -3.00 25.47
N LEU A 78 -1.79 -2.28 25.41
CA LEU A 78 -0.45 -2.89 25.44
C LEU A 78 -0.06 -3.45 26.80
N SER A 79 -0.68 -3.01 27.90
CA SER A 79 -0.46 -3.57 29.25
C SER A 79 -1.14 -4.90 29.47
N GLY A 80 -2.06 -5.30 28.58
CA GLY A 80 -2.79 -6.57 28.69
C GLY A 80 -1.85 -7.78 28.64
N LYS A 81 -2.12 -8.77 29.50
CA LYS A 81 -1.48 -10.08 29.41
C LYS A 81 -2.09 -10.84 28.23
N ASN A 82 -1.27 -11.47 27.39
CA ASN A 82 -1.72 -12.21 26.17
C ASN A 82 -2.41 -11.32 25.14
N LEU A 83 -1.76 -10.25 24.72
CA LEU A 83 -2.24 -9.38 23.67
C LEU A 83 -2.54 -10.20 22.38
N ASN A 84 -3.76 -10.10 21.87
CA ASN A 84 -4.14 -10.73 20.61
C ASN A 84 -3.20 -10.26 19.49
N PRO A 85 -2.56 -11.18 18.71
CA PRO A 85 -1.59 -10.81 17.67
C PRO A 85 -2.14 -9.83 16.62
N VAL A 86 -3.43 -9.93 16.27
CA VAL A 86 -4.08 -9.02 15.31
C VAL A 86 -4.19 -7.62 15.89
N LEU A 87 -4.62 -7.51 17.14
CA LEU A 87 -4.70 -6.24 17.87
C LEU A 87 -3.30 -5.66 18.13
N GLY A 88 -2.34 -6.52 18.51
CA GLY A 88 -0.94 -6.13 18.67
C GLY A 88 -0.37 -5.50 17.41
N LYS A 89 -0.61 -6.15 16.24
CA LYS A 89 -0.18 -5.59 14.96
C LYS A 89 -0.86 -4.25 14.64
N ALA A 90 -2.18 -4.14 14.81
CA ALA A 90 -2.90 -2.89 14.52
C ALA A 90 -2.44 -1.74 15.44
N SER A 91 -2.17 -2.05 16.72
CA SER A 91 -1.59 -1.10 17.67
C SER A 91 -0.21 -0.62 17.20
N MET A 92 0.64 -1.54 16.77
CA MET A 92 1.98 -1.20 16.29
C MET A 92 1.97 -0.43 14.96
N ASP A 93 1.09 -0.75 14.02
CA ASP A 93 0.91 0.02 12.78
C ASP A 93 0.58 1.50 13.10
N TYR A 94 -0.27 1.72 14.10
CA TYR A 94 -0.65 3.05 14.55
C TYR A 94 0.47 3.73 15.35
N ILE A 95 1.08 3.03 16.31
CA ILE A 95 2.17 3.57 17.14
C ILE A 95 3.38 3.93 16.26
N TYR A 96 3.77 3.06 15.35
CA TYR A 96 4.89 3.31 14.45
C TYR A 96 4.70 4.59 13.63
N SER A 97 3.48 4.89 13.20
CA SER A 97 3.18 6.08 12.40
C SER A 97 3.11 7.37 13.22
N ARG A 98 2.68 7.31 14.49
CA ARG A 98 2.27 8.48 15.28
C ARG A 98 3.17 8.83 16.45
N TYR A 99 3.96 7.88 16.92
CA TYR A 99 4.82 8.04 18.09
C TYR A 99 6.22 7.53 17.77
N THR A 100 7.23 8.34 18.02
CA THR A 100 8.62 7.95 17.74
C THR A 100 9.20 7.12 18.88
N ASP A 101 8.97 7.52 20.12
CA ASP A 101 9.63 6.97 21.30
C ASP A 101 8.72 6.77 22.52
N SER A 102 7.50 7.29 22.49
CA SER A 102 6.60 7.34 23.66
C SER A 102 6.21 5.97 24.24
N PHE A 103 6.37 4.88 23.49
CA PHE A 103 5.98 3.52 23.87
C PHE A 103 7.17 2.55 23.97
N GLN A 104 8.40 3.06 24.12
CA GLN A 104 9.58 2.19 24.10
C GLN A 104 9.56 1.14 25.21
N GLU A 105 9.17 1.49 26.43
CA GLU A 105 9.18 0.56 27.55
C GLU A 105 8.13 -0.55 27.39
N GLU A 106 6.92 -0.20 26.94
CA GLU A 106 5.89 -1.19 26.66
C GLU A 106 6.32 -2.13 25.52
N VAL A 107 6.93 -1.57 24.46
CA VAL A 107 7.36 -2.36 23.30
C VAL A 107 8.57 -3.25 23.64
N LYS A 108 9.52 -2.80 24.49
CA LYS A 108 10.61 -3.66 24.99
C LYS A 108 10.07 -4.87 25.75
N ARG A 109 9.09 -4.66 26.63
CA ARG A 109 8.44 -5.75 27.35
C ARG A 109 7.78 -6.71 26.39
N LEU A 110 6.96 -6.21 25.44
CA LEU A 110 6.28 -7.03 24.45
C LEU A 110 7.28 -7.81 23.59
N LEU A 111 8.38 -7.20 23.16
CA LEU A 111 9.42 -7.87 22.38
C LEU A 111 10.01 -9.08 23.13
N SER A 112 10.19 -8.97 24.45
CA SER A 112 10.74 -10.06 25.28
C SER A 112 9.76 -11.22 25.50
N GLU A 113 8.46 -10.96 25.47
CA GLU A 113 7.38 -11.92 25.71
C GLU A 113 6.83 -12.56 24.42
N GLU A 114 7.04 -11.91 23.26
CA GLU A 114 6.43 -12.30 21.98
C GLU A 114 7.04 -13.59 21.42
N LYS A 115 6.19 -14.41 20.78
CA LYS A 115 6.59 -15.63 20.10
C LYS A 115 6.46 -15.53 18.58
N ASP A 116 5.52 -14.69 18.07
CA ASP A 116 5.39 -14.45 16.63
C ASP A 116 6.57 -13.58 16.16
N ILE A 117 7.42 -14.18 15.35
CA ILE A 117 8.63 -13.53 14.84
C ILE A 117 8.34 -12.29 13.98
N ARG A 118 7.17 -12.21 13.35
CA ARG A 118 6.76 -11.05 12.56
C ARG A 118 6.41 -9.87 13.45
N LEU A 119 5.76 -10.12 14.59
CA LEU A 119 5.52 -9.09 15.60
C LEU A 119 6.81 -8.67 16.28
N LYS A 120 7.71 -9.60 16.64
CA LYS A 120 9.04 -9.26 17.14
C LYS A 120 9.78 -8.31 16.18
N LEU A 121 9.71 -8.57 14.90
CA LEU A 121 10.34 -7.69 13.91
C LEU A 121 9.71 -6.28 13.90
N ILE A 122 8.39 -6.16 13.99
CA ILE A 122 7.73 -4.86 14.05
C ILE A 122 8.08 -4.12 15.34
N TYR A 123 8.16 -4.81 16.48
CA TYR A 123 8.58 -4.23 17.74
C TYR A 123 10.04 -3.72 17.67
N SER A 124 10.95 -4.52 17.12
CA SER A 124 12.35 -4.11 16.96
C SER A 124 12.51 -2.91 16.03
N LEU A 125 11.77 -2.87 14.91
CA LEU A 125 11.74 -1.72 13.99
C LEU A 125 11.23 -0.43 14.66
N TYR A 126 10.25 -0.54 15.58
CA TYR A 126 9.79 0.62 16.34
C TYR A 126 10.84 1.13 17.31
N LEU A 127 11.49 0.23 18.05
CA LEU A 127 12.57 0.58 18.97
C LEU A 127 13.74 1.24 18.23
N GLU A 128 14.13 0.67 17.08
CA GLU A 128 15.17 1.23 16.21
C GLU A 128 14.80 2.63 15.68
N LYS A 129 13.53 2.85 15.32
CA LYS A 129 13.05 4.17 14.89
C LYS A 129 13.21 5.23 15.98
N GLY A 130 12.94 4.87 17.24
CA GLY A 130 13.06 5.78 18.39
C GLY A 130 14.50 5.95 18.90
N ASN A 131 15.32 4.90 18.77
CA ASN A 131 16.74 4.93 19.13
C ASN A 131 17.55 4.04 18.15
N PRO A 132 18.41 4.65 17.30
CA PRO A 132 19.21 3.92 16.31
C PRO A 132 20.12 2.81 16.89
N GLU A 133 20.46 2.84 18.17
CA GLU A 133 21.25 1.77 18.79
C GLU A 133 20.54 0.41 18.73
N TYR A 134 19.21 0.40 18.69
CA TYR A 134 18.44 -0.83 18.49
C TYR A 134 18.57 -1.46 17.10
N GLU A 135 19.24 -0.82 16.14
CA GLU A 135 19.58 -1.43 14.87
C GLU A 135 20.36 -2.74 15.07
N ILE A 136 21.27 -2.79 16.05
CA ILE A 136 22.04 -3.98 16.39
C ILE A 136 21.10 -5.12 16.81
N LEU A 137 20.08 -4.82 17.61
CA LEU A 137 19.07 -5.79 18.02
C LEU A 137 18.26 -6.31 16.85
N THR A 138 17.79 -5.41 15.97
CA THR A 138 17.02 -5.79 14.77
C THR A 138 17.83 -6.67 13.84
N ARG A 139 19.10 -6.34 13.58
CA ARG A 139 20.02 -7.14 12.77
C ARG A 139 20.22 -8.53 13.36
N LYS A 140 20.52 -8.61 14.67
CA LYS A 140 20.69 -9.87 15.37
C LYS A 140 19.44 -10.74 15.28
N LEU A 141 18.26 -10.19 15.55
CA LEU A 141 16.98 -10.90 15.39
C LEU A 141 16.81 -11.48 14.00
N LEU A 142 17.12 -10.70 12.95
CA LEU A 142 16.99 -11.13 11.57
C LEU A 142 18.00 -12.22 11.19
N GLU A 143 19.21 -12.18 11.76
CA GLU A 143 20.27 -13.16 11.50
C GLU A 143 20.03 -14.49 12.20
N GLU A 144 19.48 -14.47 13.41
CA GLU A 144 19.18 -15.65 14.20
C GLU A 144 17.91 -16.38 13.72
N GLU A 145 16.89 -15.64 13.33
CA GLU A 145 15.57 -16.21 13.03
C GLU A 145 15.33 -16.48 11.54
N PHE A 146 16.10 -15.85 10.65
CA PHE A 146 15.87 -15.95 9.21
C PHE A 146 17.15 -16.29 8.42
N ALA A 147 17.03 -17.24 7.51
CA ALA A 147 18.08 -17.53 6.54
C ALA A 147 18.42 -16.28 5.70
N GLU A 148 19.62 -16.19 5.16
CA GLU A 148 20.10 -15.04 4.38
C GLU A 148 19.17 -14.67 3.20
N ASN A 149 18.60 -15.68 2.55
CA ASN A 149 17.68 -15.49 1.43
C ASN A 149 16.21 -15.27 1.86
N HIS A 150 15.92 -15.21 3.15
CA HIS A 150 14.56 -14.97 3.63
C HIS A 150 14.08 -13.54 3.30
N PRO A 151 12.82 -13.35 2.82
CA PRO A 151 12.34 -12.05 2.35
C PRO A 151 12.41 -10.94 3.40
N TYR A 152 12.13 -11.21 4.67
CA TYR A 152 12.24 -10.20 5.73
C TYR A 152 13.68 -9.72 5.93
N ARG A 153 14.65 -10.64 5.94
CA ARG A 153 16.07 -10.29 6.04
C ARG A 153 16.54 -9.50 4.82
N GLN A 154 16.23 -9.97 3.62
CA GLN A 154 16.54 -9.22 2.39
C GLN A 154 15.85 -7.86 2.32
N GLY A 155 14.58 -7.78 2.72
CA GLY A 155 13.81 -6.55 2.74
C GLY A 155 14.39 -5.51 3.69
N TYR A 156 14.79 -5.92 4.89
CA TYR A 156 15.41 -5.03 5.86
C TYR A 156 16.72 -4.44 5.35
N PHE A 157 17.63 -5.28 4.86
CA PHE A 157 18.91 -4.79 4.36
C PHE A 157 18.75 -3.94 3.10
N LEU A 158 17.82 -4.27 2.22
CA LEU A 158 17.51 -3.41 1.08
C LEU A 158 16.99 -2.04 1.55
N TRP A 159 16.00 -2.02 2.46
CA TRP A 159 15.42 -0.80 3.01
C TRP A 159 16.47 0.10 3.70
N LYS A 160 17.38 -0.48 4.49
CA LYS A 160 18.46 0.27 5.16
C LYS A 160 19.47 0.83 4.17
N ASN A 161 19.82 0.09 3.14
CA ASN A 161 20.82 0.49 2.16
C ASN A 161 20.30 1.52 1.15
N HIS A 162 18.99 1.54 0.87
CA HIS A 162 18.38 2.53 -0.02
C HIS A 162 18.57 3.98 0.44
N SER A 163 18.77 4.21 1.72
CA SER A 163 19.01 5.56 2.24
C SER A 163 20.38 6.15 1.88
N VAL A 164 21.31 5.31 1.37
CA VAL A 164 22.74 5.68 1.27
C VAL A 164 23.32 5.61 -0.14
N GLN A 165 22.88 4.72 -1.02
CA GLN A 165 23.63 4.39 -2.24
C GLN A 165 22.88 4.35 -3.57
N ASP A 166 21.56 4.26 -3.60
CA ASP A 166 20.86 4.09 -4.87
C ASP A 166 20.42 5.43 -5.45
N ALA A 167 21.06 5.81 -6.55
CA ALA A 167 20.51 6.83 -7.44
C ALA A 167 19.11 6.37 -7.88
N TYR A 168 18.10 7.24 -7.68
CA TYR A 168 16.79 7.03 -8.30
C TYR A 168 16.99 6.71 -9.76
N PRO A 169 16.22 5.76 -10.33
CA PRO A 169 16.26 5.55 -11.76
C PRO A 169 16.10 6.91 -12.44
N ASP A 170 17.03 7.29 -13.28
CA ASP A 170 16.88 8.48 -14.08
C ASP A 170 15.55 8.40 -14.83
N PRO A 171 14.61 9.34 -14.62
CA PRO A 171 13.28 9.29 -15.24
C PRO A 171 13.37 9.21 -16.76
N GLU A 172 14.35 9.83 -17.39
CA GLU A 172 14.54 9.78 -18.83
C GLU A 172 14.91 8.37 -19.28
N ASN A 173 15.86 7.73 -18.61
CA ASN A 173 16.22 6.34 -18.87
C ASN A 173 15.05 5.37 -18.59
N LEU A 174 14.29 5.61 -17.52
CA LEU A 174 13.14 4.80 -17.18
C LEU A 174 12.07 4.89 -18.28
N LEU A 175 11.72 6.09 -18.72
CA LEU A 175 10.65 6.33 -19.67
C LEU A 175 11.01 5.99 -21.12
N SER A 176 12.27 6.15 -21.51
CA SER A 176 12.74 5.77 -22.86
C SER A 176 13.00 4.27 -23.02
N SER A 177 13.16 3.55 -21.91
CA SER A 177 13.51 2.13 -21.95
C SER A 177 12.36 1.26 -22.49
N PRO A 178 12.64 0.23 -23.31
CA PRO A 178 11.65 -0.68 -23.85
C PRO A 178 11.23 -1.75 -22.82
N PHE A 179 10.53 -1.33 -21.75
CA PHE A 179 9.90 -2.28 -20.84
C PHE A 179 8.80 -3.07 -21.54
N ILE A 180 8.84 -4.37 -21.43
CA ILE A 180 7.77 -5.32 -21.79
C ILE A 180 7.03 -4.86 -23.06
N PRO A 181 7.70 -4.85 -24.23
CA PRO A 181 7.15 -4.31 -25.48
C PRO A 181 5.81 -4.98 -25.83
N GLY A 182 4.94 -4.25 -26.51
CA GLY A 182 3.62 -4.74 -26.92
C GLY A 182 2.57 -4.71 -25.80
N ASN A 183 2.88 -4.18 -24.63
CA ASN A 183 1.94 -4.06 -23.52
C ASN A 183 1.65 -2.60 -23.15
N TRP A 184 0.49 -2.39 -22.53
CA TRP A 184 0.17 -1.14 -21.87
C TRP A 184 0.98 -1.02 -20.58
N ILE A 185 1.58 0.14 -20.35
CA ILE A 185 2.36 0.42 -19.13
C ILE A 185 1.87 1.69 -18.49
N LEU A 186 1.53 1.61 -17.22
CA LEU A 186 1.25 2.71 -16.33
C LEU A 186 2.53 2.99 -15.53
N PHE A 187 3.16 4.13 -15.72
CA PHE A 187 4.29 4.55 -14.88
C PHE A 187 3.77 5.38 -13.73
N SER A 188 3.97 4.91 -12.51
CA SER A 188 3.74 5.64 -11.27
C SER A 188 5.08 6.19 -10.80
N LEU A 189 5.37 7.42 -11.23
CA LEU A 189 6.61 8.12 -10.91
C LEU A 189 6.43 8.82 -9.57
N GLN A 190 7.12 8.34 -8.55
CA GLN A 190 7.02 8.87 -7.19
C GLN A 190 8.17 9.85 -6.91
N ARG A 191 7.97 10.74 -5.94
CA ARG A 191 9.06 11.58 -5.44
C ARG A 191 9.92 10.79 -4.46
N LYS A 192 11.17 11.23 -4.26
CA LYS A 192 12.09 10.66 -3.28
C LYS A 192 11.47 10.63 -1.88
N ASP A 193 10.85 11.72 -1.49
CA ASP A 193 10.01 11.76 -0.31
C ASP A 193 8.60 11.27 -0.69
N SER A 194 8.26 10.05 -0.27
CA SER A 194 6.97 9.42 -0.53
C SER A 194 5.78 10.12 0.16
N LEU A 195 6.02 11.15 0.97
CA LEU A 195 4.98 12.02 1.52
C LEU A 195 4.43 13.00 0.50
N TYR A 196 5.11 13.19 -0.64
CA TYR A 196 4.65 14.09 -1.70
C TYR A 196 4.09 13.33 -2.89
N PRO A 197 3.02 13.84 -3.51
CA PRO A 197 2.44 13.20 -4.69
C PRO A 197 3.42 13.09 -5.85
N GLY A 198 3.43 11.93 -6.48
CA GLY A 198 3.98 11.70 -7.81
C GLY A 198 2.93 11.83 -8.89
N ILE A 199 3.22 11.29 -10.06
CA ILE A 199 2.30 11.26 -11.20
C ILE A 199 2.19 9.85 -11.77
N LEU A 200 1.03 9.53 -12.37
CA LEU A 200 0.86 8.36 -13.20
C LEU A 200 0.67 8.81 -14.65
N ILE A 201 1.46 8.22 -15.55
CA ILE A 201 1.38 8.41 -17.01
C ILE A 201 1.21 7.06 -17.70
N ILE A 202 0.72 7.06 -18.95
CA ILE A 202 0.40 5.83 -19.68
C ILE A 202 1.23 5.74 -20.94
N ARG A 203 1.93 4.60 -21.14
CA ARG A 203 2.60 4.25 -22.39
C ARG A 203 1.81 3.16 -23.13
N LYS A 204 1.59 3.37 -24.41
CA LYS A 204 0.88 2.45 -25.31
C LYS A 204 1.78 1.28 -25.73
N PRO A 205 1.20 0.19 -26.27
CA PRO A 205 1.95 -0.94 -26.80
C PRO A 205 2.94 -0.59 -27.92
N ASP A 206 2.70 0.51 -28.64
CA ASP A 206 3.60 1.04 -29.68
C ASP A 206 4.79 1.85 -29.15
N GLY A 207 4.93 1.95 -27.83
CA GLY A 207 5.98 2.67 -27.14
C GLY A 207 5.72 4.17 -26.94
N LYS A 208 4.67 4.75 -27.54
CA LYS A 208 4.34 6.17 -27.41
C LYS A 208 3.52 6.43 -26.16
N PHE A 209 3.72 7.58 -25.52
CA PHE A 209 2.88 8.01 -24.42
C PHE A 209 1.49 8.42 -24.89
N LEU A 210 0.49 8.13 -24.06
CA LEU A 210 -0.88 8.53 -24.31
C LEU A 210 -1.00 10.05 -24.18
N LYS A 211 -1.69 10.66 -25.16
CA LYS A 211 -2.00 12.08 -25.17
C LYS A 211 -3.48 12.32 -25.05
N GLU A 212 -3.84 13.43 -24.44
CA GLU A 212 -5.18 14.00 -24.43
C GLU A 212 -5.50 14.67 -25.78
N GLU A 213 -6.74 15.06 -25.99
CA GLU A 213 -7.20 15.70 -27.22
C GLU A 213 -6.50 17.05 -27.51
N ASN A 214 -6.09 17.75 -26.46
CA ASN A 214 -5.32 19.00 -26.56
C ASN A 214 -3.83 18.79 -26.87
N GLY A 215 -3.37 17.53 -27.02
CA GLY A 215 -1.98 17.17 -27.31
C GLY A 215 -1.08 17.02 -26.08
N ALA A 216 -1.54 17.38 -24.88
CA ALA A 216 -0.80 17.16 -23.63
C ALA A 216 -0.70 15.68 -23.31
N TYR A 217 0.35 15.27 -22.58
CA TYR A 217 0.43 13.89 -22.08
C TYR A 217 -0.61 13.64 -21.00
N PHE A 218 -1.34 12.53 -21.13
CA PHE A 218 -2.26 12.10 -20.10
C PHE A 218 -1.51 11.84 -18.80
N HIS A 219 -1.95 12.43 -17.71
CA HIS A 219 -1.43 12.19 -16.39
C HIS A 219 -2.47 12.40 -15.31
N ILE A 220 -2.29 11.74 -14.19
CA ILE A 220 -3.02 12.00 -12.94
C ILE A 220 -2.04 12.09 -11.78
N SER A 221 -2.42 12.78 -10.72
CA SER A 221 -1.69 12.71 -9.45
C SER A 221 -1.84 11.32 -8.83
N HIS A 222 -0.73 10.76 -8.34
CA HIS A 222 -0.66 9.40 -7.82
C HIS A 222 0.31 9.31 -6.64
N LEU A 223 -0.11 8.68 -5.55
CA LEU A 223 0.68 8.57 -4.33
C LEU A 223 0.92 7.11 -3.98
N ALA A 224 2.18 6.75 -3.71
CA ALA A 224 2.63 5.45 -3.27
C ALA A 224 3.19 5.55 -1.84
N SER A 225 2.31 5.70 -0.86
CA SER A 225 2.70 5.89 0.53
C SER A 225 1.74 5.17 1.47
N SER A 226 2.26 4.77 2.64
CA SER A 226 1.42 4.19 3.69
C SER A 226 1.26 5.13 4.88
N ALA A 227 0.03 5.21 5.39
CA ALA A 227 -0.27 5.90 6.64
C ALA A 227 0.48 5.30 7.86
N SER A 228 0.89 4.04 7.81
CA SER A 228 1.69 3.40 8.87
C SER A 228 3.15 3.84 8.85
N GLY A 229 3.70 4.16 7.68
CA GLY A 229 5.12 4.45 7.49
C GLY A 229 6.06 3.26 7.72
N LEU A 230 5.53 2.06 7.96
CA LEU A 230 6.33 0.84 8.09
C LEU A 230 7.11 0.53 6.81
N PRO A 231 8.23 -0.20 6.87
CA PRO A 231 8.98 -0.61 5.69
C PRO A 231 8.14 -1.41 4.69
N PHE A 232 8.49 -1.33 3.41
CA PHE A 232 7.75 -1.92 2.29
C PHE A 232 7.51 -3.44 2.40
N PHE A 233 8.37 -4.18 3.08
CA PHE A 233 8.26 -5.63 3.25
C PHE A 233 7.34 -6.06 4.41
N ILE A 234 6.85 -5.11 5.21
CA ILE A 234 5.88 -5.35 6.28
C ILE A 234 4.46 -5.08 5.74
N THR A 235 3.50 -5.95 6.07
CA THR A 235 2.08 -5.74 5.71
C THR A 235 1.59 -4.40 6.25
N ASN A 236 0.84 -3.66 5.45
CA ASN A 236 0.43 -2.27 5.68
C ASN A 236 1.57 -1.24 5.66
N GLY A 237 2.80 -1.64 5.38
CA GLY A 237 3.93 -0.74 5.19
C GLY A 237 3.87 0.03 3.86
N ASN A 238 4.87 0.85 3.59
CA ASN A 238 4.97 1.65 2.38
C ASN A 238 4.77 0.81 1.12
N THR A 239 4.25 1.44 0.09
CA THR A 239 4.02 0.78 -1.20
C THR A 239 5.35 0.33 -1.79
N PRO A 240 5.54 -0.97 -2.06
CA PRO A 240 6.78 -1.44 -2.67
C PRO A 240 6.98 -0.89 -4.07
N LYS A 241 8.16 -0.45 -4.39
CA LYS A 241 8.53 -0.11 -5.77
C LYS A 241 8.74 -1.36 -6.62
N GLY A 242 8.54 -1.26 -7.93
CA GLY A 242 8.75 -2.38 -8.84
C GLY A 242 7.68 -2.52 -9.90
N ILE A 243 7.54 -3.73 -10.46
CA ILE A 243 6.64 -4.03 -11.57
C ILE A 243 5.45 -4.83 -11.06
N TYR A 244 4.25 -4.29 -11.26
CA TYR A 244 2.96 -4.92 -10.96
C TYR A 244 2.25 -5.31 -12.24
N PHE A 245 1.57 -6.44 -12.22
CA PHE A 245 0.63 -6.81 -13.28
C PHE A 245 -0.78 -6.36 -12.90
N PHE A 246 -1.58 -5.91 -13.87
CA PHE A 246 -3.00 -5.63 -13.67
C PHE A 246 -3.85 -6.23 -14.80
N GLN A 247 -5.07 -6.67 -14.46
CA GLN A 247 -6.00 -7.23 -15.45
C GLN A 247 -7.48 -6.98 -15.17
N ASP A 248 -7.80 -6.42 -13.99
CA ASP A 248 -9.20 -6.24 -13.59
C ASP A 248 -9.37 -5.06 -12.62
N THR A 249 -10.62 -4.69 -12.44
CA THR A 249 -11.07 -3.73 -11.45
C THR A 249 -12.15 -4.36 -10.57
N ALA A 250 -12.24 -3.91 -9.32
CA ALA A 250 -13.31 -4.34 -8.43
C ALA A 250 -13.72 -3.20 -7.48
N VAL A 251 -14.96 -3.21 -7.06
CA VAL A 251 -15.41 -2.39 -5.93
C VAL A 251 -14.89 -3.02 -4.65
N SER A 252 -14.30 -2.23 -3.79
CA SER A 252 -13.80 -2.69 -2.50
C SER A 252 -14.91 -2.69 -1.44
N GLU A 253 -14.87 -3.68 -0.56
CA GLU A 253 -15.71 -3.69 0.65
C GLU A 253 -15.14 -2.76 1.74
N ASN A 254 -13.91 -2.28 1.59
CA ASN A 254 -13.31 -1.34 2.52
C ASN A 254 -13.92 0.06 2.32
N PRO A 255 -14.61 0.61 3.33
CA PRO A 255 -15.27 1.91 3.23
C PRO A 255 -14.29 3.08 2.99
N ASP A 256 -13.01 2.92 3.34
CA ASP A 256 -12.00 3.95 3.12
C ASP A 256 -11.63 4.11 1.64
N ILE A 257 -11.77 3.03 0.87
CA ILE A 257 -11.56 3.05 -0.59
C ILE A 257 -12.76 3.67 -1.30
N GLY A 258 -13.96 3.39 -0.81
CA GLY A 258 -15.20 3.93 -1.34
C GLY A 258 -15.77 3.15 -2.53
N PRO A 259 -16.84 3.69 -3.14
CA PRO A 259 -17.63 2.99 -4.14
C PRO A 259 -17.03 3.02 -5.55
N VAL A 260 -16.01 3.86 -5.81
CA VAL A 260 -15.35 3.88 -7.12
C VAL A 260 -14.52 2.62 -7.28
N PRO A 261 -14.66 1.86 -8.40
CA PRO A 261 -13.88 0.64 -8.59
C PRO A 261 -12.38 0.91 -8.52
N ALA A 262 -11.65 0.02 -7.85
CA ALA A 262 -10.21 0.07 -7.75
C ALA A 262 -9.55 -0.84 -8.80
N LEU A 263 -8.37 -0.48 -9.28
CA LEU A 263 -7.55 -1.32 -10.15
C LEU A 263 -6.73 -2.29 -9.30
N ARG A 264 -6.92 -3.59 -9.48
CA ARG A 264 -6.15 -4.62 -8.79
C ARG A 264 -4.75 -4.73 -9.36
N LEU A 265 -3.77 -4.70 -8.49
CA LEU A 265 -2.36 -4.84 -8.82
C LEU A 265 -1.81 -6.11 -8.19
N TYR A 266 -1.09 -6.90 -8.97
CA TYR A 266 -0.51 -8.16 -8.54
C TYR A 266 1.01 -8.06 -8.51
N MET A 267 1.60 -8.30 -7.36
CA MET A 267 3.05 -8.41 -7.22
C MET A 267 3.57 -9.78 -7.69
N PRO A 268 4.85 -9.89 -8.04
CA PRO A 268 5.50 -11.19 -8.13
C PRO A 268 5.29 -11.99 -6.84
N GLY A 269 4.82 -13.23 -6.96
CA GLY A 269 4.50 -14.09 -5.81
C GLY A 269 3.00 -14.20 -5.51
N GLU A 270 2.18 -13.20 -5.81
CA GLU A 270 0.72 -13.26 -5.62
C GLU A 270 0.03 -14.12 -6.67
N ILE A 271 0.52 -14.09 -7.90
CA ILE A 271 0.03 -14.91 -9.01
C ILE A 271 1.18 -15.73 -9.59
N SER A 272 0.87 -16.72 -10.43
CA SER A 272 1.93 -17.53 -11.05
C SER A 272 2.78 -16.69 -12.03
N PRO A 273 4.05 -17.06 -12.27
CA PRO A 273 4.84 -16.44 -13.34
C PRO A 273 4.16 -16.55 -14.70
N ALA A 274 3.43 -17.63 -14.96
CA ALA A 274 2.69 -17.82 -16.20
C ALA A 274 1.62 -16.75 -16.43
N ASP A 275 0.88 -16.43 -15.38
CA ASP A 275 -0.17 -15.40 -15.41
C ASP A 275 0.44 -14.02 -15.48
N PHE A 276 1.47 -13.75 -14.66
CA PHE A 276 2.16 -12.47 -14.62
C PHE A 276 2.77 -12.08 -15.97
N PHE A 277 3.41 -13.00 -16.67
CA PHE A 277 4.03 -12.76 -17.99
C PHE A 277 3.11 -13.10 -19.17
N GLY A 278 1.88 -13.55 -18.92
CA GLY A 278 0.95 -13.97 -19.97
C GLY A 278 1.44 -15.19 -20.78
N ASN A 279 2.35 -15.99 -20.22
CA ASN A 279 2.95 -17.15 -20.89
C ASN A 279 2.55 -18.46 -20.23
N ARG A 280 1.46 -19.05 -20.67
CA ARG A 280 0.89 -20.30 -20.12
C ARG A 280 1.85 -21.52 -20.16
N ARG A 281 2.92 -21.46 -20.94
CA ARG A 281 3.93 -22.53 -20.98
C ARG A 281 4.98 -22.43 -19.88
N MET A 282 5.01 -21.31 -19.16
CA MET A 282 5.96 -21.07 -18.07
C MET A 282 5.53 -21.82 -16.81
N LYS A 283 6.13 -22.99 -16.54
CA LYS A 283 5.89 -23.81 -15.35
C LYS A 283 6.93 -23.60 -14.25
N LYS A 284 7.55 -22.42 -14.18
CA LYS A 284 8.64 -22.13 -13.23
C LYS A 284 8.10 -21.55 -11.93
N LYS A 285 8.80 -21.81 -10.83
CA LYS A 285 8.61 -21.08 -9.58
C LYS A 285 9.22 -19.68 -9.70
N TRP A 286 8.69 -18.72 -8.97
CA TRP A 286 9.23 -17.38 -8.91
C TRP A 286 10.71 -17.36 -8.49
N ASN A 287 11.50 -16.55 -9.20
CA ASN A 287 12.82 -16.11 -8.76
C ASN A 287 13.06 -14.68 -9.30
N TYR A 288 13.86 -13.90 -8.61
CA TYR A 288 14.09 -12.48 -8.96
C TYR A 288 14.71 -12.31 -10.37
N ARG A 289 15.46 -13.29 -10.87
CA ARG A 289 16.04 -13.21 -12.22
C ARG A 289 14.98 -13.06 -13.30
N MET A 290 13.74 -13.53 -13.08
CA MET A 290 12.64 -13.34 -14.02
C MET A 290 12.26 -11.86 -14.16
N ILE A 291 12.23 -11.12 -13.05
CA ILE A 291 12.00 -9.67 -13.05
C ILE A 291 13.21 -8.94 -13.66
N LYS A 292 14.41 -9.31 -13.21
CA LYS A 292 15.66 -8.72 -13.72
C LYS A 292 15.76 -8.80 -15.25
N ASN A 293 15.34 -9.91 -15.85
CA ASN A 293 15.43 -10.14 -17.30
C ASN A 293 14.49 -9.26 -18.14
N ILE A 294 13.43 -8.69 -17.55
CA ILE A 294 12.54 -7.75 -18.25
C ILE A 294 12.90 -6.29 -18.00
N LEU A 295 13.84 -6.04 -17.11
CA LEU A 295 14.38 -4.70 -16.85
C LEU A 295 15.43 -4.35 -17.89
N PRO A 296 15.47 -3.09 -18.35
CA PRO A 296 16.59 -2.58 -19.12
C PRO A 296 17.92 -2.76 -18.37
N PRO A 297 19.05 -2.98 -19.07
CA PRO A 297 20.35 -3.21 -18.42
C PRO A 297 20.71 -2.14 -17.37
N SER A 298 20.40 -0.88 -17.64
CA SER A 298 20.65 0.25 -16.73
C SER A 298 19.88 0.16 -15.41
N LEU A 299 18.76 -0.59 -15.36
CA LEU A 299 17.88 -0.70 -14.20
C LEU A 299 17.98 -2.05 -13.48
N GLN A 300 18.74 -3.00 -14.02
CA GLN A 300 18.85 -4.36 -13.48
C GLN A 300 19.52 -4.44 -12.11
N ASN A 301 20.28 -3.44 -11.73
CA ASN A 301 21.00 -3.39 -10.45
C ASN A 301 20.45 -2.33 -9.49
N THR A 302 19.38 -1.63 -9.84
CA THR A 302 18.70 -0.71 -8.93
C THR A 302 17.88 -1.50 -7.92
N GLY A 303 17.98 -1.16 -6.65
CA GLY A 303 17.24 -1.82 -5.57
C GLY A 303 15.74 -1.67 -5.66
N ASP A 304 15.27 -0.55 -6.22
CA ASP A 304 13.86 -0.18 -6.33
C ASP A 304 12.99 -1.27 -6.97
N PHE A 305 13.47 -1.93 -8.03
CA PHE A 305 12.72 -2.99 -8.71
C PHE A 305 12.70 -4.35 -7.96
N ARG A 306 13.37 -4.44 -6.80
CA ARG A 306 13.34 -5.64 -5.97
C ARG A 306 12.29 -5.57 -4.86
N GLU A 307 11.82 -4.37 -4.50
CA GLU A 307 10.96 -4.20 -3.34
C GLU A 307 9.67 -5.00 -3.45
N ASN A 308 8.93 -4.91 -4.56
CA ASN A 308 7.66 -5.63 -4.72
C ASN A 308 7.84 -7.14 -4.86
N TYR A 309 8.98 -7.60 -5.42
CA TYR A 309 9.33 -9.03 -5.43
C TYR A 309 9.57 -9.55 -4.01
N ILE A 310 10.33 -8.81 -3.20
CA ILE A 310 10.61 -9.18 -1.80
C ILE A 310 9.32 -9.11 -0.97
N ALA A 311 8.50 -8.07 -1.15
CA ALA A 311 7.24 -7.92 -0.44
C ALA A 311 6.27 -9.08 -0.75
N GLY A 312 6.11 -9.44 -2.02
CA GLY A 312 5.30 -10.59 -2.42
C GLY A 312 5.84 -11.92 -1.88
N ALA A 313 7.17 -12.12 -1.90
CA ALA A 313 7.81 -13.29 -1.29
C ALA A 313 7.67 -13.33 0.25
N ALA A 314 7.55 -12.16 0.91
CA ALA A 314 7.24 -12.05 2.33
C ALA A 314 5.75 -12.34 2.66
N GLY A 315 4.93 -12.63 1.64
CA GLY A 315 3.50 -12.90 1.78
C GLY A 315 2.61 -11.67 1.79
N ARG A 316 3.15 -10.51 1.42
CA ARG A 316 2.36 -9.30 1.24
C ARG A 316 1.52 -9.40 -0.03
N SER A 317 0.27 -8.93 0.02
CA SER A 317 -0.69 -9.01 -1.08
C SER A 317 -1.75 -7.90 -1.01
N GLY A 318 -2.61 -7.84 -2.02
CA GLY A 318 -3.77 -6.95 -1.99
C GLY A 318 -3.43 -5.48 -2.18
N ILE A 319 -2.40 -5.15 -2.93
CA ILE A 319 -2.08 -3.77 -3.30
C ILE A 319 -2.93 -3.38 -4.52
N TRP A 320 -3.66 -2.28 -4.38
CA TRP A 320 -4.55 -1.76 -5.41
C TRP A 320 -4.18 -0.32 -5.75
N SER A 321 -4.66 0.18 -6.89
CA SER A 321 -4.70 1.61 -7.18
C SER A 321 -6.15 2.07 -7.12
N HIS A 322 -6.43 3.09 -6.30
CA HIS A 322 -7.80 3.51 -6.00
C HIS A 322 -7.88 5.00 -5.64
N GLY A 323 -9.09 5.52 -5.62
CA GLY A 323 -9.40 6.79 -4.96
C GLY A 323 -9.56 6.61 -3.45
N THR A 324 -10.25 7.53 -2.79
CA THR A 324 -10.50 7.44 -1.35
C THR A 324 -11.83 8.06 -0.97
N ALA A 325 -12.58 7.41 -0.09
CA ALA A 325 -13.80 7.95 0.51
C ALA A 325 -13.53 8.89 1.69
N VAL A 326 -12.27 9.06 2.05
CA VAL A 326 -11.85 10.01 3.11
C VAL A 326 -11.72 11.40 2.52
N ASP A 327 -12.26 12.40 3.21
CA ASP A 327 -12.14 13.79 2.77
C ASP A 327 -10.68 14.27 2.88
N SER A 328 -10.13 14.74 1.76
CA SER A 328 -8.76 15.24 1.70
C SER A 328 -8.53 16.51 2.54
N GLU A 329 -9.56 17.29 2.83
CA GLU A 329 -9.43 18.52 3.63
C GLU A 329 -8.87 18.24 5.05
N PHE A 330 -9.07 17.02 5.60
CA PHE A 330 -8.45 16.63 6.87
C PHE A 330 -6.93 16.51 6.81
N PHE A 331 -6.36 16.52 5.61
CA PHE A 331 -4.93 16.33 5.35
C PHE A 331 -4.28 17.56 4.70
N ARG A 332 -4.95 18.72 4.72
CA ARG A 332 -4.49 19.96 4.06
C ARG A 332 -3.06 20.35 4.45
N ASP A 333 -2.70 20.09 5.70
CA ASP A 333 -1.38 20.44 6.25
C ASP A 333 -0.30 19.39 6.00
N LEU A 334 -0.65 18.27 5.34
CA LEU A 334 0.32 17.22 4.99
C LEU A 334 0.87 17.42 3.58
N GLY A 335 2.12 17.02 3.37
CA GLY A 335 2.79 17.10 2.07
C GLY A 335 2.10 16.29 0.97
N SER A 336 1.31 15.29 1.35
CA SER A 336 0.54 14.44 0.41
C SER A 336 -0.73 15.11 -0.13
N TYR A 337 -1.21 16.20 0.48
CA TYR A 337 -2.45 16.85 0.03
C TYR A 337 -2.42 17.19 -1.47
N PRO A 338 -3.49 16.93 -2.25
CA PRO A 338 -4.83 16.45 -1.84
C PRO A 338 -4.99 14.92 -1.85
N LEU A 339 -3.91 14.15 -1.88
CA LEU A 339 -3.95 12.70 -1.81
C LEU A 339 -3.79 12.22 -0.38
N ILE A 340 -4.40 11.07 -0.08
CA ILE A 340 -4.40 10.48 1.25
C ILE A 340 -3.60 9.19 1.22
N PRO A 341 -2.57 9.03 2.09
CA PRO A 341 -1.87 7.77 2.22
C PRO A 341 -2.83 6.64 2.60
N ALA A 342 -2.72 5.49 1.93
CA ALA A 342 -3.48 4.29 2.26
C ALA A 342 -2.72 3.41 3.28
N LEU A 343 -2.98 2.11 3.29
CA LEU A 343 -2.21 1.10 4.02
C LEU A 343 -1.32 0.30 3.03
N GLY A 344 -0.62 1.04 2.16
CA GLY A 344 0.31 0.50 1.19
C GLY A 344 -0.23 0.34 -0.23
N CYS A 345 -1.49 0.73 -0.49
CA CYS A 345 -2.04 0.87 -1.83
C CYS A 345 -1.57 2.18 -2.49
N PHE A 346 -1.72 2.26 -3.81
CA PHE A 346 -1.60 3.52 -4.53
C PHE A 346 -2.90 4.31 -4.42
N THR A 347 -2.81 5.62 -4.17
CA THR A 347 -3.99 6.48 -4.10
C THR A 347 -3.96 7.59 -5.13
N SER A 348 -5.15 8.01 -5.52
CA SER A 348 -5.41 9.13 -6.41
C SER A 348 -6.38 10.09 -5.75
N ALA A 349 -6.34 11.37 -6.12
CA ALA A 349 -7.16 12.39 -5.50
C ALA A 349 -8.66 12.18 -5.77
N GLU A 350 -9.47 12.22 -4.73
CA GLU A 350 -10.93 12.28 -4.79
C GLU A 350 -11.46 13.37 -3.85
N ARG A 351 -12.58 13.97 -4.24
CA ARG A 351 -13.31 14.94 -3.42
C ARG A 351 -14.78 14.60 -3.38
N TRP A 352 -15.35 14.65 -2.21
CA TRP A 352 -16.73 14.33 -1.93
C TRP A 352 -17.47 15.54 -1.35
N SER A 353 -18.74 15.66 -1.62
CA SER A 353 -19.58 16.69 -1.00
C SER A 353 -19.89 16.30 0.45
N GLU A 354 -19.48 17.09 1.42
CA GLU A 354 -19.84 16.87 2.82
C GLU A 354 -21.35 16.79 3.02
N LYS A 355 -22.11 17.70 2.38
CA LYS A 355 -23.57 17.80 2.54
C LYS A 355 -24.34 16.64 1.92
N THR A 356 -23.89 16.12 0.78
CA THR A 356 -24.67 15.14 0.01
C THR A 356 -23.98 13.81 -0.16
N GLY A 357 -22.71 13.70 0.19
CA GLY A 357 -21.87 12.51 -0.05
C GLY A 357 -21.57 12.27 -1.54
N LYS A 358 -21.97 13.14 -2.47
CA LYS A 358 -21.72 12.98 -3.91
C LYS A 358 -20.25 13.15 -4.25
N LEU A 359 -19.76 12.34 -5.19
CA LEU A 359 -18.44 12.53 -5.78
C LEU A 359 -18.39 13.84 -6.58
N LEU A 360 -17.50 14.73 -6.20
CA LEU A 360 -17.28 16.02 -6.89
C LEU A 360 -16.13 15.93 -7.90
N TYR A 361 -15.10 15.16 -7.56
CA TYR A 361 -13.90 15.00 -8.39
C TYR A 361 -13.23 13.66 -8.08
N SER A 362 -12.70 12.98 -9.10
CA SER A 362 -11.86 11.80 -8.95
C SER A 362 -10.87 11.69 -10.11
N SER A 363 -9.59 11.79 -9.80
CA SER A 363 -8.53 11.49 -10.77
C SER A 363 -8.44 9.99 -11.05
N HIS A 364 -8.81 9.13 -10.07
CA HIS A 364 -8.89 7.69 -10.29
C HIS A 364 -9.98 7.32 -11.29
N LEU A 365 -11.18 7.90 -11.18
CA LEU A 365 -12.25 7.68 -12.15
C LEU A 365 -11.86 8.18 -13.55
N THR A 366 -11.07 9.26 -13.64
CA THR A 366 -10.50 9.75 -14.90
C THR A 366 -9.57 8.70 -15.51
N LEU A 367 -8.71 8.07 -14.72
CA LEU A 367 -7.86 6.94 -15.15
C LEU A 367 -8.73 5.79 -15.69
N LEU A 368 -9.73 5.35 -14.93
CA LEU A 368 -10.60 4.24 -15.35
C LEU A 368 -11.37 4.55 -16.63
N LYS A 369 -11.91 5.76 -16.80
CA LYS A 369 -12.56 6.21 -18.03
C LYS A 369 -11.60 6.20 -19.22
N THR A 370 -10.37 6.66 -19.00
CA THR A 370 -9.30 6.63 -20.02
C THR A 370 -8.93 5.20 -20.39
N MET A 371 -8.76 4.32 -19.40
CA MET A 371 -8.52 2.89 -19.65
C MET A 371 -9.65 2.26 -20.46
N LYS A 372 -10.91 2.56 -20.14
CA LYS A 372 -12.08 2.08 -20.89
C LYS A 372 -12.08 2.61 -22.33
N LYS A 373 -11.88 3.93 -22.53
CA LYS A 373 -11.80 4.60 -23.85
C LYS A 373 -10.77 3.91 -24.77
N HIS A 374 -9.61 3.55 -24.21
CA HIS A 374 -8.50 2.95 -24.94
C HIS A 374 -8.45 1.42 -24.87
N LYS A 375 -9.48 0.77 -24.31
CA LYS A 375 -9.59 -0.70 -24.16
C LYS A 375 -8.39 -1.31 -23.42
N ILE A 376 -7.90 -0.63 -22.39
CA ILE A 376 -6.79 -1.07 -21.53
C ILE A 376 -7.34 -2.05 -20.50
N ASN A 377 -7.35 -3.34 -20.81
CA ASN A 377 -7.92 -4.37 -19.96
C ASN A 377 -6.86 -5.08 -19.09
N LYS A 378 -5.60 -5.03 -19.52
CA LYS A 378 -4.46 -5.61 -18.82
C LYS A 378 -3.17 -4.92 -19.21
N GLY A 379 -2.16 -5.02 -18.37
CA GLY A 379 -0.86 -4.42 -18.59
C GLY A 379 -0.01 -4.45 -17.32
N TYR A 380 0.91 -3.53 -17.26
CA TYR A 380 1.80 -3.42 -16.11
C TYR A 380 1.78 -2.01 -15.52
N LEU A 381 1.88 -1.94 -14.19
CA LEU A 381 2.19 -0.70 -13.50
C LEU A 381 3.63 -0.78 -13.01
N ILE A 382 4.42 0.24 -13.31
CA ILE A 382 5.80 0.39 -12.87
C ILE A 382 5.84 1.51 -11.84
N ALA A 383 6.18 1.18 -10.59
CA ALA A 383 6.38 2.12 -9.51
C ALA A 383 7.89 2.39 -9.33
N ALA A 384 8.29 3.64 -9.45
CA ALA A 384 9.68 4.07 -9.33
C ALA A 384 9.79 5.45 -8.64
#